data_698703a498fbacee8edf24f62579f686
#
_entry.id   698703a498fbacee8edf24f62579f686
#
_cell.length_a   1.000
_cell.length_b   1.000
_cell.length_c   1.000
_cell.angle_alpha   90.00
_cell.angle_beta   90.00
_cell.angle_gamma   90.00
#
_symmetry.space_group_name_H-M   'P 1'
#
loop_
_entity.id
_entity.type
_entity.pdbx_description
1 polymer ?
#
loop_
_entity_poly.entity_id
_entity_poly.type
_entity_poly.pdbx_seq_one_letter_code
_entity_poly.pdbx_strand_id
1 'polypeptide(L)'
;MSDLNAAVAAGVLGAEDAYRSLLSATVEVARAIFHAKASSVLLLDEETDELVFEAVAGAGAGELIGVRFPSSTGVAGWVLVTRQPLVIEDVTADTRFSREAAESTGYVPNGLMAVPLLAEERALGVLEVLDRSGPSFTLAEMDLLGLFANQAAVGLDLLQRARKARAALDGQGDLAAIARIVSTLDDTENEERRAAGLELLRALEKLLA
;
A
#
# COMPACT_ATOMS: atom_id res chain seq x y z
N MET A 1 -6.72 33.38 -1.61
CA MET A 1 -6.41 32.14 -2.39
C MET A 1 -5.04 31.58 -2.04
N SER A 2 -4.01 32.38 -1.68
CA SER A 2 -2.67 31.90 -1.31
C SER A 2 -2.64 31.09 0.00
N ASP A 3 -3.42 31.48 1.02
CA ASP A 3 -3.39 30.83 2.34
C ASP A 3 -4.06 29.46 2.36
N LEU A 4 -5.11 29.25 1.55
CA LEU A 4 -5.73 27.95 1.39
C LEU A 4 -4.79 26.98 0.66
N ASN A 5 -4.13 27.45 -0.39
CA ASN A 5 -3.15 26.64 -1.13
C ASN A 5 -1.92 26.30 -0.26
N ALA A 6 -1.47 27.21 0.59
CA ALA A 6 -0.38 26.97 1.53
C ALA A 6 -0.75 25.99 2.64
N ALA A 7 -1.94 26.15 3.24
CA ALA A 7 -2.47 25.23 4.26
C ALA A 7 -2.70 23.83 3.68
N VAL A 8 -3.19 23.82 2.45
CA VAL A 8 -3.40 22.59 1.68
C VAL A 8 -2.07 21.93 1.37
N ALA A 9 -1.03 22.63 0.90
CA ALA A 9 0.31 22.09 0.65
C ALA A 9 1.00 21.57 1.92
N ALA A 10 0.87 22.28 3.04
CA ALA A 10 1.40 21.83 4.33
C ALA A 10 0.73 20.52 4.81
N GLY A 11 -0.60 20.40 4.61
CA GLY A 11 -1.32 19.17 4.93
C GLY A 11 -0.89 17.97 4.07
N VAL A 12 -0.42 18.19 2.83
CA VAL A 12 0.07 17.13 1.94
C VAL A 12 1.42 16.61 2.36
N LEU A 13 2.37 17.53 2.54
CA LEU A 13 3.71 17.15 2.98
C LEU A 13 3.63 16.39 4.30
N GLY A 14 2.76 16.83 5.24
CA GLY A 14 2.53 16.12 6.48
C GLY A 14 1.91 14.73 6.32
N ALA A 15 1.02 14.53 5.34
CA ALA A 15 0.43 13.22 5.08
C ALA A 15 1.43 12.23 4.44
N GLU A 16 2.30 12.71 3.54
CA GLU A 16 3.34 11.89 2.93
C GLU A 16 4.39 11.47 3.94
N ASP A 17 4.82 12.40 4.79
CA ASP A 17 5.77 12.10 5.87
C ASP A 17 5.17 11.14 6.90
N ALA A 18 3.88 11.31 7.26
CA ALA A 18 3.17 10.40 8.13
C ALA A 18 3.05 9.00 7.53
N TYR A 19 2.79 8.90 6.22
CA TYR A 19 2.72 7.62 5.50
C TYR A 19 4.06 6.87 5.55
N ARG A 20 5.14 7.54 5.19
CA ARG A 20 6.49 6.96 5.25
C ARG A 20 6.90 6.60 6.67
N SER A 21 6.59 7.46 7.64
CA SER A 21 6.87 7.21 9.05
C SER A 21 6.12 5.98 9.57
N LEU A 22 4.84 5.81 9.22
CA LEU A 22 4.06 4.63 9.57
C LEU A 22 4.67 3.35 8.98
N LEU A 23 5.03 3.35 7.70
CA LEU A 23 5.66 2.21 7.03
C LEU A 23 6.98 1.83 7.68
N SER A 24 7.87 2.82 7.90
CA SER A 24 9.16 2.60 8.55
C SER A 24 9.00 2.07 9.97
N ALA A 25 8.10 2.66 10.76
CA ALA A 25 7.80 2.19 12.10
C ALA A 25 7.25 0.76 12.11
N THR A 26 6.40 0.43 11.14
CA THR A 26 5.82 -0.92 11.01
C THR A 26 6.90 -1.98 10.84
N VAL A 27 7.82 -1.79 9.90
CA VAL A 27 8.89 -2.79 9.66
C VAL A 27 9.91 -2.84 10.80
N GLU A 28 10.28 -1.71 11.40
CA GLU A 28 11.22 -1.69 12.52
C GLU A 28 10.64 -2.35 13.77
N VAL A 29 9.38 -2.07 14.09
CA VAL A 29 8.70 -2.70 15.25
C VAL A 29 8.51 -4.20 15.02
N ALA A 30 8.07 -4.62 13.83
CA ALA A 30 7.94 -6.04 13.51
C ALA A 30 9.29 -6.75 13.62
N ARG A 31 10.35 -6.20 13.03
CA ARG A 31 11.70 -6.76 13.13
C ARG A 31 12.18 -6.89 14.57
N ALA A 32 11.94 -5.87 15.39
CA ALA A 32 12.35 -5.85 16.79
C ALA A 32 11.58 -6.86 17.65
N ILE A 33 10.25 -6.92 17.53
CA ILE A 33 9.38 -7.84 18.31
C ILE A 33 9.77 -9.29 18.04
N PHE A 34 10.00 -9.65 16.79
CA PHE A 34 10.29 -11.02 16.40
C PHE A 34 11.79 -11.35 16.35
N HIS A 35 12.66 -10.42 16.78
CA HIS A 35 14.11 -10.58 16.73
C HIS A 35 14.61 -11.08 15.36
N ALA A 36 14.06 -10.50 14.30
CA ALA A 36 14.32 -10.91 12.93
C ALA A 36 15.52 -10.19 12.32
N LYS A 37 16.15 -10.78 11.31
CA LYS A 37 17.23 -10.16 10.57
C LYS A 37 16.71 -9.08 9.63
N ALA A 38 15.51 -9.28 9.06
CA ALA A 38 14.85 -8.31 8.20
C ALA A 38 13.33 -8.33 8.38
N SER A 39 12.69 -7.25 8.01
CA SER A 39 11.25 -7.13 7.86
C SER A 39 10.94 -6.20 6.69
N SER A 40 9.87 -6.47 5.96
CA SER A 40 9.45 -5.70 4.80
C SER A 40 7.95 -5.52 4.74
N VAL A 41 7.53 -4.39 4.18
CA VAL A 41 6.15 -4.15 3.73
C VAL A 41 6.17 -4.00 2.21
N LEU A 42 5.40 -4.88 1.57
CA LEU A 42 5.10 -4.80 0.14
C LEU A 42 3.65 -4.35 0.00
N LEU A 43 3.39 -3.32 -0.80
CA LEU A 43 2.02 -2.86 -1.08
C LEU A 43 1.64 -3.18 -2.52
N LEU A 44 0.36 -3.50 -2.72
CA LEU A 44 -0.21 -3.75 -4.03
C LEU A 44 -0.41 -2.41 -4.76
N ASP A 45 0.21 -2.30 -5.91
CA ASP A 45 -0.11 -1.31 -6.92
C ASP A 45 -1.21 -1.89 -7.82
N GLU A 46 -2.46 -1.46 -7.58
CA GLU A 46 -3.63 -1.98 -8.29
C GLU A 46 -3.64 -1.61 -9.79
N GLU A 47 -2.90 -0.56 -10.19
CA GLU A 47 -2.85 -0.10 -11.59
C GLU A 47 -1.94 -1.00 -12.43
N THR A 48 -0.83 -1.46 -11.86
CA THR A 48 0.15 -2.31 -12.55
C THR A 48 0.04 -3.79 -12.19
N ASP A 49 -0.79 -4.14 -11.20
CA ASP A 49 -0.90 -5.48 -10.62
C ASP A 49 0.45 -6.01 -10.11
N GLU A 50 1.18 -5.15 -9.39
CA GLU A 50 2.50 -5.45 -8.85
C GLU A 50 2.53 -5.23 -7.33
N LEU A 51 3.35 -6.04 -6.64
CA LEU A 51 3.78 -5.78 -5.27
C LEU A 51 5.04 -4.91 -5.30
N VAL A 52 5.01 -3.81 -4.55
CA VAL A 52 6.10 -2.83 -4.45
C VAL A 52 6.66 -2.83 -3.04
N PHE A 53 7.97 -2.94 -2.89
CA PHE A 53 8.63 -2.72 -1.61
C PHE A 53 8.52 -1.26 -1.19
N GLU A 54 7.72 -0.97 -0.18
CA GLU A 54 7.48 0.37 0.34
C GLU A 54 8.27 0.66 1.63
N ALA A 55 8.58 -0.37 2.41
CA ALA A 55 9.44 -0.24 3.57
C ALA A 55 10.21 -1.54 3.83
N VAL A 56 11.47 -1.39 4.24
CA VAL A 56 12.36 -2.51 4.60
C VAL A 56 13.20 -2.10 5.80
N ALA A 57 13.37 -3.01 6.75
CA ALA A 57 14.25 -2.86 7.91
C ALA A 57 15.21 -4.04 8.03
N GLY A 58 16.46 -3.77 8.41
CA GLY A 58 17.51 -4.80 8.58
C GLY A 58 18.23 -5.15 7.30
N ALA A 59 18.47 -6.43 7.04
CA ALA A 59 19.23 -6.88 5.87
C ALA A 59 18.51 -6.45 4.57
N GLY A 60 19.25 -5.89 3.62
CA GLY A 60 18.72 -5.44 2.33
C GLY A 60 18.02 -4.07 2.34
N ALA A 61 17.97 -3.36 3.46
CA ALA A 61 17.13 -2.16 3.63
C ALA A 61 17.43 -1.00 2.65
N GLY A 62 18.61 -0.90 2.08
CA GLY A 62 19.00 0.30 1.31
C GLY A 62 18.64 0.30 -0.17
N GLU A 63 18.41 -0.86 -0.78
CA GLU A 63 18.31 -1.00 -2.24
C GLU A 63 16.94 -1.52 -2.72
N LEU A 64 16.06 -1.92 -1.81
CA LEU A 64 14.81 -2.57 -2.14
C LEU A 64 13.61 -1.64 -2.31
N ILE A 65 13.65 -0.45 -1.72
CA ILE A 65 12.52 0.48 -1.80
C ILE A 65 12.21 0.82 -3.26
N GLY A 66 10.96 0.57 -3.68
CA GLY A 66 10.50 0.78 -5.05
C GLY A 66 10.73 -0.40 -5.99
N VAL A 67 11.42 -1.47 -5.56
CA VAL A 67 11.53 -2.72 -6.35
C VAL A 67 10.15 -3.36 -6.46
N ARG A 68 9.83 -3.90 -7.65
CA ARG A 68 8.51 -4.38 -8.03
C ARG A 68 8.55 -5.84 -8.47
N PHE A 69 7.51 -6.58 -8.16
CA PHE A 69 7.26 -7.94 -8.64
C PHE A 69 5.79 -8.09 -9.06
N PRO A 70 5.46 -8.98 -10.01
CA PRO A 70 4.07 -9.35 -10.25
C PRO A 70 3.35 -9.75 -8.96
N SER A 71 2.12 -9.32 -8.76
CA SER A 71 1.36 -9.49 -7.51
C SER A 71 1.19 -10.94 -7.06
N SER A 72 1.38 -11.90 -7.98
CA SER A 72 1.30 -13.35 -7.72
C SER A 72 2.65 -13.98 -7.38
N THR A 73 3.73 -13.21 -7.27
CA THR A 73 5.09 -13.75 -7.10
C THR A 73 5.34 -14.24 -5.67
N GLY A 74 5.82 -15.45 -5.55
CA GLY A 74 6.39 -15.99 -4.31
C GLY A 74 5.42 -16.06 -3.14
N VAL A 75 5.96 -16.02 -1.93
CA VAL A 75 5.21 -16.08 -0.67
C VAL A 75 4.33 -14.85 -0.50
N ALA A 76 4.84 -13.66 -0.80
CA ALA A 76 4.06 -12.44 -0.69
C ALA A 76 2.82 -12.48 -1.61
N GLY A 77 2.97 -12.93 -2.85
CA GLY A 77 1.86 -13.09 -3.78
C GLY A 77 0.84 -14.12 -3.29
N TRP A 78 1.29 -15.25 -2.75
CA TRP A 78 0.40 -16.25 -2.18
C TRP A 78 -0.42 -15.69 -1.00
N VAL A 79 0.23 -14.97 -0.07
CA VAL A 79 -0.43 -14.33 1.09
C VAL A 79 -1.41 -13.25 0.64
N LEU A 80 -1.03 -12.44 -0.34
CA LEU A 80 -1.90 -11.40 -0.90
C LEU A 80 -3.20 -11.99 -1.46
N VAL A 81 -3.08 -13.03 -2.31
CA VAL A 81 -4.22 -13.65 -3.01
C VAL A 81 -5.10 -14.43 -2.05
N THR A 82 -4.50 -15.25 -1.17
CA THR A 82 -5.27 -16.10 -0.25
C THR A 82 -5.79 -15.34 0.97
N ARG A 83 -5.19 -14.19 1.30
CA ARG A 83 -5.45 -13.41 2.53
C ARG A 83 -5.19 -14.23 3.80
N GLN A 84 -4.34 -15.23 3.70
CA GLN A 84 -3.99 -16.13 4.81
C GLN A 84 -2.56 -15.89 5.25
N PRO A 85 -2.28 -15.82 6.56
CA PRO A 85 -0.91 -15.79 7.05
C PRO A 85 -0.18 -17.09 6.70
N LEU A 86 1.13 -16.99 6.53
CA LEU A 86 1.99 -18.11 6.19
C LEU A 86 3.28 -18.08 7.00
N VAL A 87 3.68 -19.21 7.50
CA VAL A 87 5.00 -19.45 8.11
C VAL A 87 5.73 -20.49 7.28
N ILE A 88 6.98 -20.20 6.94
CA ILE A 88 7.92 -21.11 6.30
C ILE A 88 9.18 -21.18 7.14
N GLU A 89 9.47 -22.35 7.69
CA GLU A 89 10.66 -22.59 8.50
C GLU A 89 11.90 -22.82 7.64
N ASP A 90 11.73 -23.46 6.48
CA ASP A 90 12.77 -23.74 5.49
C ASP A 90 12.24 -23.42 4.08
N VAL A 91 12.69 -22.31 3.54
CA VAL A 91 12.27 -21.85 2.21
C VAL A 91 12.69 -22.80 1.10
N THR A 92 13.70 -23.65 1.32
CA THR A 92 14.16 -24.61 0.30
C THR A 92 13.19 -25.77 0.10
N ALA A 93 12.34 -26.02 1.09
CA ALA A 93 11.33 -27.08 1.07
C ALA A 93 9.94 -26.60 0.61
N ASP A 94 9.73 -25.30 0.45
CA ASP A 94 8.41 -24.74 0.13
C ASP A 94 8.33 -24.25 -1.32
N THR A 95 7.42 -24.86 -2.08
CA THR A 95 7.24 -24.57 -3.52
C THR A 95 6.65 -23.18 -3.81
N ARG A 96 6.10 -22.50 -2.80
CA ARG A 96 5.58 -21.12 -2.92
C ARG A 96 6.69 -20.08 -2.87
N PHE A 97 7.86 -20.45 -2.36
CA PHE A 97 8.99 -19.53 -2.30
C PHE A 97 9.64 -19.36 -3.67
N SER A 98 9.73 -18.12 -4.13
CA SER A 98 10.44 -17.77 -5.35
C SER A 98 11.90 -17.43 -5.03
N ARG A 99 12.79 -18.40 -5.28
CA ARG A 99 14.23 -18.21 -5.08
C ARG A 99 14.78 -17.12 -5.98
N GLU A 100 14.34 -17.08 -7.23
CA GLU A 100 14.76 -16.06 -8.21
C GLU A 100 14.39 -14.65 -7.73
N ALA A 101 13.15 -14.44 -7.24
CA ALA A 101 12.75 -13.18 -6.68
C ALA A 101 13.58 -12.81 -5.45
N ALA A 102 13.86 -13.76 -4.54
CA ALA A 102 14.68 -13.49 -3.36
C ALA A 102 16.14 -13.16 -3.74
N GLU A 103 16.73 -13.87 -4.68
CA GLU A 103 18.09 -13.58 -5.17
C GLU A 103 18.19 -12.20 -5.81
N SER A 104 17.16 -11.74 -6.51
CA SER A 104 17.11 -10.39 -7.09
C SER A 104 17.07 -9.27 -6.04
N THR A 105 16.62 -9.58 -4.82
CA THR A 105 16.64 -8.63 -3.68
C THR A 105 18.00 -8.56 -2.96
N GLY A 106 18.92 -9.45 -3.32
CA GLY A 106 20.22 -9.57 -2.63
C GLY A 106 20.15 -10.27 -1.27
N TYR A 107 18.97 -10.75 -0.85
CA TYR A 107 18.80 -11.45 0.42
C TYR A 107 17.87 -12.67 0.29
N VAL A 108 18.42 -13.85 0.51
CA VAL A 108 17.67 -15.11 0.54
C VAL A 108 17.54 -15.56 1.99
N PRO A 109 16.35 -15.53 2.58
CA PRO A 109 16.14 -15.97 3.96
C PRO A 109 16.17 -17.49 4.06
N ASN A 110 16.41 -18.03 5.27
CA ASN A 110 16.21 -19.44 5.54
C ASN A 110 14.74 -19.76 5.86
N GLY A 111 14.07 -18.84 6.55
CA GLY A 111 12.66 -18.97 6.90
C GLY A 111 12.01 -17.59 7.01
N LEU A 112 10.70 -17.57 6.95
CA LEU A 112 9.93 -16.32 7.01
C LEU A 112 8.53 -16.53 7.58
N MET A 113 7.96 -15.46 8.07
CA MET A 113 6.55 -15.33 8.39
C MET A 113 5.98 -14.15 7.59
N ALA A 114 4.88 -14.37 6.89
CA ALA A 114 4.21 -13.37 6.10
C ALA A 114 2.73 -13.29 6.47
N VAL A 115 2.22 -12.07 6.60
CA VAL A 115 0.82 -11.81 6.94
C VAL A 115 0.24 -10.75 6.01
N PRO A 116 -1.05 -10.85 5.64
CA PRO A 116 -1.69 -9.84 4.80
C PRO A 116 -1.94 -8.55 5.58
N LEU A 117 -1.80 -7.42 4.92
CA LEU A 117 -2.25 -6.11 5.38
C LEU A 117 -3.69 -5.91 4.91
N LEU A 118 -4.66 -6.14 5.79
CA LEU A 118 -6.08 -6.10 5.44
C LEU A 118 -6.74 -4.84 5.96
N ALA A 119 -7.39 -4.09 5.07
CA ALA A 119 -8.31 -3.03 5.40
C ALA A 119 -9.72 -3.46 4.97
N GLU A 120 -10.57 -3.77 5.94
CA GLU A 120 -11.86 -4.41 5.72
C GLU A 120 -11.69 -5.74 4.96
N GLU A 121 -12.24 -5.85 3.75
CA GLU A 121 -12.09 -7.05 2.89
C GLU A 121 -10.98 -6.90 1.83
N ARG A 122 -10.29 -5.76 1.78
CA ARG A 122 -9.27 -5.45 0.78
C ARG A 122 -7.88 -5.77 1.31
N ALA A 123 -7.10 -6.55 0.57
CA ALA A 123 -5.69 -6.74 0.85
C ALA A 123 -4.90 -5.56 0.25
N LEU A 124 -4.27 -4.74 1.11
CA LEU A 124 -3.42 -3.63 0.69
C LEU A 124 -2.02 -4.08 0.31
N GLY A 125 -1.59 -5.22 0.84
CA GLY A 125 -0.25 -5.73 0.67
C GLY A 125 0.10 -6.82 1.67
N VAL A 126 1.38 -6.99 1.95
CA VAL A 126 1.94 -8.04 2.81
C VAL A 126 3.02 -7.46 3.73
N LEU A 127 2.99 -7.86 4.99
CA LEU A 127 4.08 -7.65 5.96
C LEU A 127 4.85 -8.97 6.13
N GLU A 128 6.15 -8.91 5.98
CA GLU A 128 7.05 -10.06 6.12
C GLU A 128 8.06 -9.84 7.24
N VAL A 129 8.40 -10.93 7.92
CA VAL A 129 9.46 -11.02 8.93
C VAL A 129 10.36 -12.20 8.53
N LEU A 130 11.66 -11.93 8.35
CA LEU A 130 12.60 -12.86 7.76
C LEU A 130 13.72 -13.22 8.74
N ASP A 131 14.08 -14.50 8.77
CA ASP A 131 15.20 -15.05 9.58
C ASP A 131 15.16 -14.63 11.05
N ARG A 132 14.12 -15.04 11.74
CA ARG A 132 14.01 -14.88 13.16
C ARG A 132 15.17 -15.53 13.90
N SER A 133 15.67 -14.89 14.95
CA SER A 133 16.63 -15.48 15.89
C SER A 133 15.86 -16.20 17.00
N GLY A 134 15.89 -17.54 16.99
CA GLY A 134 15.22 -18.33 18.06
C GLY A 134 14.54 -19.59 17.54
N PRO A 135 13.70 -20.24 18.37
CA PRO A 135 12.94 -21.42 17.98
C PRO A 135 11.90 -21.08 16.89
N SER A 136 11.34 -22.13 16.29
CA SER A 136 10.29 -22.02 15.26
C SER A 136 9.17 -21.05 15.65
N PHE A 137 8.58 -20.38 14.64
CA PHE A 137 7.44 -19.50 14.85
C PHE A 137 6.26 -20.26 15.48
N THR A 138 5.62 -19.65 16.44
CA THR A 138 4.42 -20.19 17.08
C THR A 138 3.16 -19.59 16.47
N LEU A 139 2.02 -20.28 16.60
CA LEU A 139 0.71 -19.74 16.20
C LEU A 139 0.39 -18.42 16.91
N ALA A 140 0.75 -18.30 18.19
CA ALA A 140 0.54 -17.07 18.96
C ALA A 140 1.35 -15.89 18.40
N GLU A 141 2.54 -16.14 17.89
CA GLU A 141 3.35 -15.09 17.24
C GLU A 141 2.82 -14.73 15.86
N MET A 142 2.29 -15.69 15.12
CA MET A 142 1.60 -15.43 13.86
C MET A 142 0.35 -14.58 14.09
N ASP A 143 -0.44 -14.89 15.11
CA ASP A 143 -1.61 -14.09 15.52
C ASP A 143 -1.19 -12.67 15.91
N LEU A 144 -0.12 -12.54 16.70
CA LEU A 144 0.41 -11.23 17.11
C LEU A 144 0.86 -10.40 15.91
N LEU A 145 1.58 -11.00 14.95
CA LEU A 145 1.98 -10.30 13.73
C LEU A 145 0.75 -9.90 12.91
N GLY A 146 -0.26 -10.77 12.82
CA GLY A 146 -1.53 -10.49 12.16
C GLY A 146 -2.28 -9.30 12.77
N LEU A 147 -2.38 -9.24 14.11
CA LEU A 147 -2.98 -8.11 14.82
C LEU A 147 -2.22 -6.81 14.54
N PHE A 148 -0.89 -6.86 14.56
CA PHE A 148 -0.04 -5.72 14.25
C PHE A 148 -0.21 -5.26 12.79
N ALA A 149 -0.23 -6.21 11.85
CA ALA A 149 -0.48 -5.94 10.43
C ALA A 149 -1.84 -5.28 10.19
N ASN A 150 -2.90 -5.74 10.87
CA ASN A 150 -4.23 -5.14 10.78
C ASN A 150 -4.25 -3.68 11.27
N GLN A 151 -3.55 -3.37 12.37
CA GLN A 151 -3.44 -1.98 12.85
C GLN A 151 -2.68 -1.10 11.86
N ALA A 152 -1.59 -1.61 11.30
CA ALA A 152 -0.84 -0.90 10.26
C ALA A 152 -1.70 -0.68 9.00
N ALA A 153 -2.47 -1.68 8.59
CA ALA A 153 -3.34 -1.61 7.42
C ALA A 153 -4.43 -0.52 7.56
N VAL A 154 -5.05 -0.40 8.75
CA VAL A 154 -6.03 0.68 9.01
C VAL A 154 -5.39 2.06 8.82
N GLY A 155 -4.20 2.28 9.39
CA GLY A 155 -3.48 3.54 9.23
C GLY A 155 -3.09 3.82 7.77
N LEU A 156 -2.61 2.80 7.06
CA LEU A 156 -2.24 2.88 5.65
C LEU A 156 -3.44 3.20 4.76
N ASP A 157 -4.59 2.54 4.99
CA ASP A 157 -5.81 2.79 4.21
C ASP A 157 -6.30 4.23 4.39
N LEU A 158 -6.33 4.74 5.62
CA LEU A 158 -6.70 6.13 5.90
C LEU A 158 -5.78 7.12 5.17
N LEU A 159 -4.47 6.89 5.22
CA LEU A 159 -3.49 7.75 4.55
C LEU A 159 -3.58 7.65 3.02
N GLN A 160 -3.81 6.45 2.46
CA GLN A 160 -4.02 6.26 1.03
C GLN A 160 -5.28 6.97 0.54
N ARG A 161 -6.40 6.86 1.29
CA ARG A 161 -7.64 7.60 0.98
C ARG A 161 -7.41 9.11 1.02
N ALA A 162 -6.68 9.61 2.02
CA ALA A 162 -6.32 11.03 2.10
C ALA A 162 -5.47 11.48 0.91
N ARG A 163 -4.48 10.67 0.47
CA ARG A 163 -3.66 10.93 -0.71
C ARG A 163 -4.49 10.95 -2.00
N LYS A 164 -5.38 9.96 -2.19
CA LYS A 164 -6.29 9.89 -3.36
C LYS A 164 -7.24 11.09 -3.41
N ALA A 165 -7.88 11.42 -2.28
CA ALA A 165 -8.75 12.59 -2.18
C ALA A 165 -8.00 13.89 -2.51
N ARG A 166 -6.75 13.97 -2.08
CA ARG A 166 -5.87 15.10 -2.36
C ARG A 166 -5.51 15.21 -3.83
N ALA A 167 -5.03 14.13 -4.45
CA ALA A 167 -4.69 14.12 -5.87
C ALA A 167 -5.89 14.54 -6.75
N ALA A 168 -7.11 14.16 -6.32
CA ALA A 168 -8.34 14.62 -6.95
C ALA A 168 -8.54 16.15 -6.83
N LEU A 169 -8.20 16.75 -5.68
CA LEU A 169 -8.32 18.22 -5.48
C LEU A 169 -7.22 18.99 -6.21
N ASP A 170 -6.01 18.44 -6.31
CA ASP A 170 -4.87 19.08 -6.98
C ASP A 170 -4.91 19.01 -8.52
N GLY A 171 -5.96 18.47 -9.08
CA GLY A 171 -6.16 18.44 -10.52
C GLY A 171 -5.42 17.33 -11.24
N GLN A 172 -4.93 16.33 -10.54
CA GLN A 172 -4.28 15.14 -11.10
C GLN A 172 -5.22 13.93 -10.98
N GLY A 173 -6.07 13.71 -11.98
CA GLY A 173 -6.96 12.56 -12.05
C GLY A 173 -8.31 12.86 -12.70
N ASP A 174 -9.09 11.81 -12.96
CA ASP A 174 -10.39 11.91 -13.64
C ASP A 174 -11.40 12.77 -12.89
N LEU A 175 -11.42 12.71 -11.55
CA LEU A 175 -12.26 13.56 -10.69
C LEU A 175 -11.90 15.05 -10.79
N ALA A 176 -10.63 15.35 -10.99
CA ALA A 176 -10.22 16.73 -11.18
C ALA A 176 -10.55 17.26 -12.60
N ALA A 177 -10.57 16.38 -13.61
CA ALA A 177 -11.10 16.73 -14.90
C ALA A 177 -12.59 17.07 -14.81
N ILE A 178 -13.37 16.28 -14.05
CA ILE A 178 -14.79 16.55 -13.78
C ILE A 178 -14.95 17.85 -12.99
N ALA A 179 -14.16 18.06 -11.93
CA ALA A 179 -14.21 19.30 -11.13
C ALA A 179 -13.87 20.55 -11.98
N ARG A 180 -12.88 20.45 -12.90
CA ARG A 180 -12.57 21.53 -13.85
C ARG A 180 -13.72 21.81 -14.82
N ILE A 181 -14.36 20.74 -15.33
CA ILE A 181 -15.53 20.88 -16.19
C ILE A 181 -16.66 21.61 -15.45
N VAL A 182 -16.95 21.19 -14.21
CA VAL A 182 -17.97 21.84 -13.37
C VAL A 182 -17.62 23.30 -13.09
N SER A 183 -16.37 23.61 -12.71
CA SER A 183 -15.92 24.99 -12.49
C SER A 183 -16.01 25.84 -13.76
N THR A 184 -15.62 25.29 -14.90
CA THR A 184 -15.72 26.00 -16.21
C THR A 184 -17.17 26.26 -16.61
N LEU A 185 -18.10 25.37 -16.23
CA LEU A 185 -19.54 25.55 -16.48
C LEU A 185 -20.14 26.59 -15.56
N ASP A 186 -19.68 26.69 -14.31
CA ASP A 186 -20.13 27.72 -13.35
C ASP A 186 -19.64 29.13 -13.73
N ASP A 187 -18.44 29.23 -14.28
CA ASP A 187 -17.85 30.50 -14.75
C ASP A 187 -18.33 30.93 -16.15
N THR A 188 -19.16 30.13 -16.81
CA THR A 188 -19.65 30.42 -18.15
C THR A 188 -20.88 31.33 -18.11
N GLU A 189 -20.76 32.56 -18.61
CA GLU A 189 -21.89 33.50 -18.78
C GLU A 189 -22.92 33.04 -19.82
N ASN A 190 -22.63 31.97 -20.58
CA ASN A 190 -23.53 31.44 -21.61
C ASN A 190 -24.44 30.34 -21.02
N GLU A 191 -25.68 30.67 -20.77
CA GLU A 191 -26.71 29.79 -20.19
C GLU A 191 -26.94 28.50 -21.03
N GLU A 192 -26.84 28.55 -22.36
CA GLU A 192 -27.03 27.37 -23.21
C GLU A 192 -25.89 26.36 -23.03
N ARG A 193 -24.64 26.82 -22.96
CA ARG A 193 -23.48 25.97 -22.68
C ARG A 193 -23.53 25.36 -21.30
N ARG A 194 -23.96 26.14 -20.31
CA ARG A 194 -24.15 25.69 -18.92
C ARG A 194 -25.20 24.61 -18.82
N ALA A 195 -26.36 24.81 -19.49
CA ALA A 195 -27.44 23.81 -19.52
C ALA A 195 -27.00 22.50 -20.20
N ALA A 196 -26.33 22.59 -21.34
CA ALA A 196 -25.81 21.41 -22.05
C ALA A 196 -24.77 20.64 -21.24
N GLY A 197 -23.89 21.33 -20.51
CA GLY A 197 -22.90 20.70 -19.64
C GLY A 197 -23.51 20.00 -18.44
N LEU A 198 -24.55 20.57 -17.83
CA LEU A 198 -25.30 19.94 -16.74
C LEU A 198 -26.09 18.70 -17.21
N GLU A 199 -26.62 18.71 -18.42
CA GLU A 199 -27.26 17.53 -19.01
C GLU A 199 -26.25 16.39 -19.26
N LEU A 200 -25.05 16.72 -19.73
CA LEU A 200 -23.97 15.73 -19.91
C LEU A 200 -23.56 15.09 -18.57
N LEU A 201 -23.40 15.90 -17.52
CA LEU A 201 -23.07 15.38 -16.18
C LEU A 201 -24.18 14.47 -15.62
N ARG A 202 -25.46 14.81 -15.82
CA ARG A 202 -26.59 13.95 -15.43
C ARG A 202 -26.65 12.66 -16.24
N ALA A 203 -26.27 12.69 -17.52
CA ALA A 203 -26.20 11.48 -18.34
C ALA A 203 -25.08 10.55 -17.87
N LEU A 204 -23.90 11.09 -17.49
CA LEU A 204 -22.81 10.32 -16.90
C LEU A 204 -23.18 9.73 -15.55
N GLU A 205 -23.87 10.45 -14.68
CA GLU A 205 -24.38 9.95 -13.40
C GLU A 205 -25.29 8.73 -13.58
N LYS A 206 -26.18 8.76 -14.58
CA LYS A 206 -27.07 7.64 -14.90
C LYS A 206 -26.37 6.42 -15.51
N LEU A 207 -25.20 6.60 -16.12
CA LEU A 207 -24.40 5.50 -16.69
C LEU A 207 -23.53 4.81 -15.62
N LEU A 208 -23.26 5.50 -14.50
CA LEU A 208 -22.41 5.02 -13.40
C LEU A 208 -23.23 4.49 -12.22
N ALA A 209 -24.55 4.70 -12.19
CA ALA A 209 -25.48 4.17 -11.20
C ALA A 209 -26.05 2.80 -11.62
#